data_683737b9a384fec7bb11ac55b66b97af
#
_entry.id   683737b9a384fec7bb11ac55b66b97af
#
_cell.length_a   1.000
_cell.length_b   1.000
_cell.length_c   1.000
_cell.angle_alpha   90.00
_cell.angle_beta   90.00
_cell.angle_gamma   90.00
#
_symmetry.space_group_name_H-M   'P 1'
#
loop_
_entity.id
_entity.type
_entity.pdbx_description
1 polymer ?
#
loop_
_entity_poly.entity_id
_entity_poly.type
_entity_poly.pdbx_seq_one_letter_code
_entity_poly.pdbx_strand_id
1 'polypeptide(L)'
;MKLTILSTSDTHGYVFPTNYVKKGTQLGFGLARAATVIAQEQAAAKEQGPVVTIENGDFLEGSPLAYYVARVNPDRDPQPLMNIYNQIDYDCGILGNHEFNYGQKYLQAAIRDAKRTILCANILDSNGDPEYGQPYRIIEKAGIKIGVLGLTTQAVYKWEKATNISGLQFESAYIAAKKYVPIIREQADIVVVCYHGGFERDLTTGKPNDIHVGENEAYHILEAIPGIDALVTGHQHRQLATDVFDIPTTQPGFRGQAIGKITLDLDRDANGKVIVVNHGSELVSAAEAPLDEKVLKAANGLNDEVGHWLDQPLGHIKGDMTFTDPFAARIDETPYIEFIQKVQMATMGADISATALFNDEARGFENPITMRNIMTNYVYPNGLSLLNITGADLKGALEVTARYFSSQDGEIIVNPAFIHPKRRQYNYDMYEGVDYRINVAKPMGQRIENLTYHGQPIEDDQRLRIALNQYRAVGGGHYPMYSADKIRAESQGAMSEIIADYLQEHPTIDATANKNFTVVYDPG
;
A
#
# COMPACT_ATOMS: atom_id res chain seq x y z
N MET A 1 20.57 19.83 -24.51
CA MET A 1 20.80 18.48 -23.95
C MET A 1 19.58 18.11 -23.15
N LYS A 2 19.17 16.82 -23.15
CA LYS A 2 17.98 16.39 -22.41
C LYS A 2 18.37 15.43 -21.27
N LEU A 3 17.96 15.74 -20.03
CA LEU A 3 18.00 14.77 -18.93
C LEU A 3 16.67 14.04 -18.86
N THR A 4 16.71 12.70 -18.80
CA THR A 4 15.53 11.86 -18.62
C THR A 4 15.60 11.19 -17.26
N ILE A 5 14.51 11.29 -16.48
CA ILE A 5 14.32 10.61 -15.19
C ILE A 5 13.22 9.58 -15.38
N LEU A 6 13.53 8.31 -15.12
CA LEU A 6 12.59 7.19 -15.17
C LEU A 6 12.33 6.69 -13.76
N SER A 7 11.09 6.34 -13.45
CA SER A 7 10.76 5.84 -12.13
C SER A 7 9.71 4.71 -12.15
N THR A 8 9.91 3.73 -11.26
CA THR A 8 8.86 2.85 -10.75
C THR A 8 8.55 3.22 -9.32
N SER A 9 7.37 2.87 -8.83
CA SER A 9 6.96 2.98 -7.43
C SER A 9 5.93 1.91 -7.12
N ASP A 10 5.82 1.51 -5.85
CA ASP A 10 4.74 0.67 -5.37
C ASP A 10 4.60 -0.65 -6.17
N THR A 11 5.74 -1.25 -6.53
CA THR A 11 5.74 -2.52 -7.29
C THR A 11 5.26 -3.70 -6.46
N HIS A 12 5.35 -3.59 -5.14
CA HIS A 12 4.80 -4.55 -4.16
C HIS A 12 5.19 -6.01 -4.43
N GLY A 13 6.40 -6.23 -4.96
CA GLY A 13 6.88 -7.58 -5.31
C GLY A 13 6.10 -8.28 -6.42
N TYR A 14 5.24 -7.56 -7.18
CA TYR A 14 4.55 -8.11 -8.34
C TYR A 14 5.51 -8.19 -9.54
N VAL A 15 6.25 -9.28 -9.62
CA VAL A 15 7.22 -9.52 -10.69
C VAL A 15 6.53 -9.92 -11.99
N PHE A 16 5.57 -10.83 -11.91
CA PHE A 16 4.83 -11.37 -13.04
C PHE A 16 3.52 -10.59 -13.29
N PRO A 17 2.97 -10.65 -14.50
CA PRO A 17 1.71 -9.98 -14.86
C PRO A 17 0.49 -10.75 -14.34
N THR A 18 0.46 -11.03 -13.04
CA THR A 18 -0.61 -11.78 -12.39
C THR A 18 -0.92 -11.22 -11.01
N ASN A 19 -2.20 -11.19 -10.65
CA ASN A 19 -2.67 -10.93 -9.30
C ASN A 19 -2.79 -12.20 -8.46
N TYR A 20 -2.36 -13.34 -8.99
CA TYR A 20 -2.40 -14.67 -8.38
C TYR A 20 -3.80 -15.24 -8.10
N VAL A 21 -4.88 -14.51 -8.36
CA VAL A 21 -6.26 -15.00 -8.13
C VAL A 21 -6.53 -16.21 -8.98
N LYS A 22 -6.20 -16.16 -10.27
CA LYS A 22 -6.40 -17.26 -11.20
C LYS A 22 -5.10 -17.61 -11.92
N LYS A 23 -4.77 -18.90 -11.91
CA LYS A 23 -3.58 -19.44 -12.60
C LYS A 23 -3.60 -19.13 -14.11
N GLY A 24 -2.45 -18.73 -14.64
CA GLY A 24 -2.29 -18.47 -16.07
C GLY A 24 -2.85 -17.13 -16.54
N THR A 25 -3.37 -16.28 -15.65
CA THR A 25 -3.85 -14.94 -16.00
C THR A 25 -2.66 -14.06 -16.40
N GLN A 26 -2.82 -13.29 -17.49
CA GLN A 26 -1.87 -12.26 -17.93
C GLN A 26 -2.55 -10.90 -17.83
N LEU A 27 -2.00 -10.02 -16.99
CA LEU A 27 -2.53 -8.69 -16.72
C LEU A 27 -1.57 -7.60 -17.24
N GLY A 28 -2.07 -6.38 -17.39
CA GLY A 28 -1.31 -5.24 -17.92
C GLY A 28 -0.36 -4.60 -16.88
N PHE A 29 0.35 -5.41 -16.08
CA PHE A 29 1.30 -4.93 -15.07
C PHE A 29 2.40 -5.98 -14.80
N GLY A 30 3.28 -5.69 -13.88
CA GLY A 30 4.36 -6.56 -13.42
C GLY A 30 5.74 -5.98 -13.69
N LEU A 31 6.66 -6.19 -12.75
CA LEU A 31 8.04 -5.70 -12.85
C LEU A 31 8.74 -6.18 -14.12
N ALA A 32 8.45 -7.40 -14.59
CA ALA A 32 9.03 -7.93 -15.83
C ALA A 32 8.59 -7.15 -17.07
N ARG A 33 7.36 -6.61 -17.12
CA ARG A 33 6.90 -5.69 -18.17
C ARG A 33 7.53 -4.32 -18.02
N ALA A 34 7.53 -3.79 -16.81
CA ALA A 34 8.13 -2.51 -16.45
C ALA A 34 9.63 -2.45 -16.84
N ALA A 35 10.37 -3.54 -16.61
CA ALA A 35 11.78 -3.66 -16.95
C ALA A 35 12.03 -3.51 -18.47
N THR A 36 11.19 -4.09 -19.31
CA THR A 36 11.27 -3.92 -20.77
C THR A 36 11.08 -2.46 -21.17
N VAL A 37 10.05 -1.80 -20.60
CA VAL A 37 9.81 -0.36 -20.88
C VAL A 37 10.98 0.49 -20.41
N ILE A 38 11.50 0.25 -19.20
CA ILE A 38 12.68 0.96 -18.70
C ILE A 38 13.86 0.81 -19.66
N ALA A 39 14.16 -0.41 -20.11
CA ALA A 39 15.28 -0.66 -21.01
C ALA A 39 15.10 0.07 -22.37
N GLN A 40 13.89 0.09 -22.91
CA GLN A 40 13.56 0.81 -24.16
C GLN A 40 13.71 2.32 -23.99
N GLU A 41 13.16 2.88 -22.92
CA GLU A 41 13.23 4.32 -22.63
C GLU A 41 14.66 4.76 -22.32
N GLN A 42 15.44 3.95 -21.58
CA GLN A 42 16.86 4.20 -21.36
C GLN A 42 17.65 4.23 -22.67
N ALA A 43 17.40 3.27 -23.57
CA ALA A 43 18.08 3.22 -24.86
C ALA A 43 17.74 4.45 -25.72
N ALA A 44 16.47 4.83 -25.81
CA ALA A 44 16.02 5.99 -26.57
C ALA A 44 16.55 7.32 -26.00
N ALA A 45 16.60 7.44 -24.67
CA ALA A 45 17.02 8.67 -24.01
C ALA A 45 18.55 8.87 -24.04
N LYS A 46 19.36 7.80 -24.00
CA LYS A 46 20.83 7.87 -24.03
C LYS A 46 21.39 8.64 -25.21
N GLU A 47 20.70 8.64 -26.36
CA GLU A 47 21.10 9.40 -27.54
C GLU A 47 20.87 10.92 -27.37
N GLN A 48 20.02 11.33 -26.42
CA GLN A 48 19.64 12.73 -26.18
C GLN A 48 20.37 13.33 -24.98
N GLY A 49 20.86 12.48 -24.05
CA GLY A 49 21.57 12.94 -22.86
C GLY A 49 21.58 11.94 -21.70
N PRO A 50 21.85 12.42 -20.48
CA PRO A 50 21.89 11.56 -19.29
C PRO A 50 20.50 10.99 -18.95
N VAL A 51 20.53 9.77 -18.36
CA VAL A 51 19.32 9.09 -17.86
C VAL A 51 19.57 8.70 -16.41
N VAL A 52 18.59 8.96 -15.53
CA VAL A 52 18.57 8.50 -14.15
C VAL A 52 17.33 7.64 -13.94
N THR A 53 17.51 6.45 -13.40
CA THR A 53 16.42 5.50 -13.17
C THR A 53 16.26 5.24 -11.67
N ILE A 54 15.04 5.36 -11.16
CA ILE A 54 14.71 5.38 -9.74
C ILE A 54 13.67 4.31 -9.44
N GLU A 55 13.87 3.56 -8.36
CA GLU A 55 12.87 2.74 -7.71
C GLU A 55 12.39 3.49 -6.46
N ASN A 56 11.10 3.88 -6.42
CA ASN A 56 10.58 4.83 -5.43
C ASN A 56 9.81 4.17 -4.28
N GLY A 57 10.24 2.99 -3.83
CA GLY A 57 9.75 2.34 -2.62
C GLY A 57 8.53 1.44 -2.78
N ASP A 58 8.19 0.75 -1.70
CA ASP A 58 7.16 -0.29 -1.61
C ASP A 58 7.44 -1.45 -2.60
N PHE A 59 8.58 -2.09 -2.45
CA PHE A 59 9.01 -3.21 -3.30
C PHE A 59 9.11 -4.55 -2.56
N LEU A 60 9.18 -4.58 -1.22
CA LEU A 60 9.42 -5.80 -0.43
C LEU A 60 8.15 -6.56 -0.06
N GLU A 61 6.99 -5.92 -0.02
CA GLU A 61 5.73 -6.48 0.48
C GLU A 61 4.58 -6.26 -0.51
N GLY A 62 3.58 -7.16 -0.51
CA GLY A 62 2.30 -7.03 -1.19
C GLY A 62 1.91 -8.21 -2.08
N SER A 63 2.84 -8.82 -2.81
CA SER A 63 2.54 -10.00 -3.63
C SER A 63 2.71 -11.31 -2.85
N PRO A 64 2.00 -12.38 -3.25
CA PRO A 64 2.27 -13.72 -2.73
C PRO A 64 3.72 -14.18 -2.90
N LEU A 65 4.41 -13.73 -3.95
CA LEU A 65 5.83 -14.03 -4.17
C LEU A 65 6.71 -13.37 -3.11
N ALA A 66 6.51 -12.07 -2.84
CA ALA A 66 7.24 -11.36 -1.80
C ALA A 66 6.97 -11.95 -0.41
N TYR A 67 5.70 -12.29 -0.13
CA TYR A 67 5.32 -12.96 1.12
C TYR A 67 6.00 -14.32 1.28
N TYR A 68 6.03 -15.14 0.21
CA TYR A 68 6.69 -16.45 0.22
C TYR A 68 8.18 -16.31 0.60
N VAL A 69 8.89 -15.38 -0.01
CA VAL A 69 10.31 -15.12 0.27
C VAL A 69 10.51 -14.71 1.73
N ALA A 70 9.64 -13.84 2.25
CA ALA A 70 9.81 -13.28 3.59
C ALA A 70 9.35 -14.20 4.73
N ARG A 71 8.37 -15.09 4.49
CA ARG A 71 7.69 -15.82 5.56
C ARG A 71 7.72 -17.34 5.40
N VAL A 72 7.69 -17.84 4.17
CA VAL A 72 7.57 -19.28 3.87
C VAL A 72 8.91 -19.91 3.54
N ASN A 73 9.73 -19.24 2.76
CA ASN A 73 11.09 -19.70 2.46
C ASN A 73 11.87 -19.93 3.77
N PRO A 74 12.49 -21.12 3.98
CA PRO A 74 13.17 -21.47 5.22
C PRO A 74 14.23 -20.46 5.67
N ASP A 75 14.95 -19.85 4.74
CA ASP A 75 16.00 -18.88 5.03
C ASP A 75 15.46 -17.51 5.43
N ARG A 76 14.22 -17.18 5.02
CA ARG A 76 13.58 -15.88 5.23
C ARG A 76 14.50 -14.72 4.87
N ASP A 77 15.24 -14.88 3.76
CA ASP A 77 16.21 -13.92 3.25
C ASP A 77 15.64 -13.21 2.02
N PRO A 78 15.73 -11.89 1.90
CA PRO A 78 15.23 -11.14 0.75
C PRO A 78 16.05 -11.36 -0.53
N GLN A 79 17.21 -11.99 -0.48
CA GLN A 79 18.13 -12.16 -1.59
C GLN A 79 17.45 -12.66 -2.88
N PRO A 80 16.57 -13.69 -2.88
CA PRO A 80 15.90 -14.13 -4.10
C PRO A 80 15.10 -13.02 -4.78
N LEU A 81 14.37 -12.21 -4.00
CA LEU A 81 13.63 -11.06 -4.50
C LEU A 81 14.57 -9.95 -4.97
N MET A 82 15.61 -9.64 -4.20
CA MET A 82 16.62 -8.63 -4.56
C MET A 82 17.38 -9.00 -5.84
N ASN A 83 17.68 -10.28 -6.08
CA ASN A 83 18.28 -10.75 -7.32
C ASN A 83 17.43 -10.41 -8.55
N ILE A 84 16.10 -10.42 -8.40
CA ILE A 84 15.17 -10.04 -9.47
C ILE A 84 15.26 -8.53 -9.73
N TYR A 85 15.13 -7.70 -8.68
CA TYR A 85 15.24 -6.24 -8.82
C TYR A 85 16.61 -5.80 -9.36
N ASN A 86 17.66 -6.51 -9.02
CA ASN A 86 19.03 -6.27 -9.49
C ASN A 86 19.27 -6.57 -10.99
N GLN A 87 18.25 -7.07 -11.72
CA GLN A 87 18.31 -7.20 -13.17
C GLN A 87 17.99 -5.88 -13.88
N ILE A 88 17.45 -4.90 -13.17
CA ILE A 88 17.08 -3.59 -13.70
C ILE A 88 18.14 -2.58 -13.27
N ASP A 89 18.60 -1.76 -14.22
CA ASP A 89 19.64 -0.74 -13.98
C ASP A 89 19.02 0.50 -13.29
N TYR A 90 18.65 0.35 -12.03
CA TYR A 90 18.29 1.47 -11.17
C TYR A 90 19.53 2.17 -10.62
N ASP A 91 19.59 3.49 -10.73
CA ASP A 91 20.66 4.31 -10.12
C ASP A 91 20.45 4.47 -8.61
N CYS A 92 19.19 4.67 -8.19
CA CYS A 92 18.79 4.85 -6.79
C CYS A 92 17.53 4.07 -6.45
N GLY A 93 17.37 3.75 -5.18
CA GLY A 93 16.16 3.22 -4.58
C GLY A 93 15.76 4.03 -3.35
N ILE A 94 14.45 4.23 -3.17
CA ILE A 94 13.88 4.91 -2.02
C ILE A 94 13.21 3.85 -1.13
N LEU A 95 13.05 4.11 0.16
CA LEU A 95 12.26 3.26 1.03
C LEU A 95 10.81 3.77 1.07
N GLY A 96 9.85 2.87 0.99
CA GLY A 96 8.46 3.15 1.25
C GLY A 96 8.04 2.71 2.66
N ASN A 97 6.74 2.72 2.93
CA ASN A 97 6.22 2.30 4.23
C ASN A 97 6.16 0.77 4.38
N HIS A 98 5.98 0.05 3.29
CA HIS A 98 5.89 -1.41 3.31
C HIS A 98 7.24 -2.12 3.43
N GLU A 99 8.36 -1.43 3.33
CA GLU A 99 9.68 -2.00 3.59
C GLU A 99 9.87 -2.44 5.05
N PHE A 100 9.07 -1.93 5.97
CA PHE A 100 9.16 -2.24 7.42
C PHE A 100 8.32 -3.46 7.85
N ASN A 101 7.41 -3.96 7.03
CA ASN A 101 6.44 -5.00 7.41
C ASN A 101 7.08 -6.32 7.86
N TYR A 102 8.27 -6.63 7.37
CA TYR A 102 9.01 -7.84 7.77
C TYR A 102 10.13 -7.57 8.79
N GLY A 103 10.18 -6.33 9.32
CA GLY A 103 11.11 -5.90 10.36
C GLY A 103 12.47 -5.45 9.83
N GLN A 104 13.19 -4.73 10.69
CA GLN A 104 14.45 -4.06 10.31
C GLN A 104 15.53 -5.02 9.82
N LYS A 105 15.64 -6.24 10.41
CA LYS A 105 16.65 -7.22 9.99
C LYS A 105 16.47 -7.65 8.52
N TYR A 106 15.21 -7.85 8.11
CA TYR A 106 14.89 -8.19 6.72
C TYR A 106 15.16 -7.01 5.79
N LEU A 107 14.76 -5.81 6.18
CA LEU A 107 15.05 -4.59 5.43
C LEU A 107 16.56 -4.33 5.27
N GLN A 108 17.34 -4.45 6.34
CA GLN A 108 18.80 -4.29 6.27
C GLN A 108 19.46 -5.30 5.33
N ALA A 109 18.98 -6.55 5.32
CA ALA A 109 19.45 -7.56 4.37
C ALA A 109 19.11 -7.17 2.92
N ALA A 110 17.89 -6.69 2.67
CA ALA A 110 17.48 -6.22 1.35
C ALA A 110 18.33 -5.02 0.86
N ILE A 111 18.62 -4.06 1.74
CA ILE A 111 19.48 -2.91 1.43
C ILE A 111 20.90 -3.35 1.10
N ARG A 112 21.47 -4.26 1.90
CA ARG A 112 22.81 -4.82 1.65
C ARG A 112 22.91 -5.49 0.29
N ASP A 113 21.86 -6.22 -0.13
CA ASP A 113 21.84 -7.01 -1.35
C ASP A 113 21.40 -6.20 -2.58
N ALA A 114 20.94 -4.95 -2.40
CA ALA A 114 20.57 -4.04 -3.48
C ALA A 114 21.81 -3.52 -4.23
N LYS A 115 21.81 -3.62 -5.56
CA LYS A 115 22.85 -3.00 -6.41
C LYS A 115 22.67 -1.48 -6.52
N ARG A 116 21.44 -1.01 -6.46
CA ARG A 116 21.12 0.42 -6.46
C ARG A 116 21.47 1.09 -5.13
N THR A 117 21.85 2.36 -5.15
CA THR A 117 22.07 3.11 -3.92
C THR A 117 20.74 3.43 -3.25
N ILE A 118 20.56 2.99 -2.02
CA ILE A 118 19.36 3.31 -1.23
C ILE A 118 19.49 4.70 -0.63
N LEU A 119 18.46 5.53 -0.79
CA LEU A 119 18.38 6.89 -0.28
C LEU A 119 17.21 7.00 0.71
N CYS A 120 17.50 7.54 1.89
CA CYS A 120 16.50 7.75 2.93
C CYS A 120 16.97 8.88 3.85
N ALA A 121 16.34 10.05 3.79
CA ALA A 121 16.80 11.24 4.52
C ALA A 121 16.07 11.46 5.85
N ASN A 122 14.85 10.92 6.00
CA ASN A 122 13.94 11.26 7.10
C ASN A 122 13.53 10.08 8.00
N ILE A 123 14.22 8.95 7.87
CA ILE A 123 14.12 7.85 8.85
C ILE A 123 15.43 7.83 9.62
N LEU A 124 15.35 8.20 10.89
CA LEU A 124 16.51 8.54 11.71
C LEU A 124 16.73 7.49 12.80
N ASP A 125 17.96 7.32 13.18
CA ASP A 125 18.37 6.56 14.37
C ASP A 125 18.12 7.34 15.67
N SER A 126 18.53 6.81 16.80
CA SER A 126 18.41 7.45 18.12
C SER A 126 19.27 8.71 18.28
N ASN A 127 20.25 8.92 17.42
CA ASN A 127 21.13 10.11 17.44
C ASN A 127 20.58 11.22 16.52
N GLY A 128 19.56 10.93 15.71
CA GLY A 128 19.00 11.86 14.72
C GLY A 128 19.73 11.84 13.37
N ASP A 129 20.52 10.80 13.12
CA ASP A 129 21.18 10.57 11.83
C ASP A 129 20.36 9.61 10.94
N PRO A 130 20.40 9.74 9.60
CA PRO A 130 19.73 8.80 8.71
C PRO A 130 20.17 7.35 8.95
N GLU A 131 19.21 6.48 9.30
CA GLU A 131 19.49 5.07 9.66
C GLU A 131 19.82 4.21 8.43
N TYR A 132 19.17 4.46 7.29
CA TYR A 132 19.29 3.60 6.11
C TYR A 132 19.92 4.33 4.91
N GLY A 133 20.97 3.73 4.33
CA GLY A 133 21.59 4.20 3.10
C GLY A 133 22.21 5.59 3.24
N GLN A 134 21.85 6.51 2.35
CA GLN A 134 22.31 7.89 2.32
C GLN A 134 21.11 8.84 2.24
N PRO A 135 21.17 10.06 2.78
CA PRO A 135 20.06 11.00 2.64
C PRO A 135 19.85 11.45 1.18
N TYR A 136 20.93 11.62 0.42
CA TYR A 136 20.91 11.99 -0.99
C TYR A 136 22.17 11.48 -1.70
N ARG A 137 22.16 11.51 -3.03
CA ARG A 137 23.31 11.19 -3.88
C ARG A 137 23.47 12.23 -4.97
N ILE A 138 24.74 12.62 -5.26
CA ILE A 138 25.08 13.39 -6.45
C ILE A 138 25.55 12.39 -7.52
N ILE A 139 24.84 12.37 -8.65
CA ILE A 139 25.15 11.53 -9.81
C ILE A 139 25.70 12.43 -10.90
N GLU A 140 26.91 12.16 -11.36
CA GLU A 140 27.48 12.90 -12.49
C GLU A 140 27.36 12.06 -13.77
N LYS A 141 26.61 12.57 -14.74
CA LYS A 141 26.44 11.95 -16.07
C LYS A 141 26.51 13.02 -17.15
N ALA A 142 27.30 12.77 -18.18
CA ALA A 142 27.50 13.70 -19.31
C ALA A 142 27.86 15.14 -18.89
N GLY A 143 28.60 15.33 -17.82
CA GLY A 143 29.01 16.63 -17.29
C GLY A 143 27.91 17.43 -16.60
N ILE A 144 26.80 16.76 -16.23
CA ILE A 144 25.70 17.30 -15.43
C ILE A 144 25.71 16.61 -14.06
N LYS A 145 25.67 17.39 -13.00
CA LYS A 145 25.55 16.90 -11.62
C LYS A 145 24.08 16.90 -11.21
N ILE A 146 23.55 15.71 -10.96
CA ILE A 146 22.16 15.48 -10.61
C ILE A 146 22.09 15.04 -9.15
N GLY A 147 21.51 15.86 -8.30
CA GLY A 147 21.27 15.56 -6.89
C GLY A 147 19.91 14.86 -6.73
N VAL A 148 19.93 13.68 -6.15
CA VAL A 148 18.71 12.88 -5.89
C VAL A 148 18.53 12.77 -4.38
N LEU A 149 17.42 13.30 -3.85
CA LEU A 149 17.04 13.24 -2.44
C LEU A 149 16.00 12.13 -2.25
N GLY A 150 16.18 11.25 -1.26
CA GLY A 150 15.21 10.20 -0.91
C GLY A 150 14.42 10.51 0.35
N LEU A 151 13.10 10.46 0.26
CA LEU A 151 12.16 10.73 1.36
C LEU A 151 11.08 9.65 1.43
N THR A 152 10.62 9.36 2.65
CA THR A 152 9.53 8.41 2.93
C THR A 152 8.45 9.11 3.73
N THR A 153 7.19 8.67 3.60
CA THR A 153 6.11 9.15 4.48
C THR A 153 6.46 8.97 5.94
N GLN A 154 6.28 10.00 6.74
CA GLN A 154 6.48 9.88 8.19
C GLN A 154 5.44 9.01 8.89
N ALA A 155 4.30 8.74 8.25
CA ALA A 155 3.16 8.08 8.87
C ALA A 155 3.36 6.58 9.16
N VAL A 156 4.49 5.99 8.77
CA VAL A 156 4.86 4.59 9.06
C VAL A 156 4.65 4.25 10.54
N TYR A 157 5.06 5.12 11.46
CA TYR A 157 4.92 4.88 12.91
C TYR A 157 3.47 4.72 13.39
N LYS A 158 2.49 5.12 12.57
CA LYS A 158 1.06 5.01 12.89
C LYS A 158 0.49 3.64 12.55
N TRP A 159 1.12 2.92 11.60
CA TRP A 159 0.56 1.70 11.02
C TRP A 159 1.41 0.47 11.31
N GLU A 160 2.71 0.67 11.52
CA GLU A 160 3.64 -0.42 11.67
C GLU A 160 3.72 -0.90 13.13
N LYS A 161 4.00 -2.19 13.31
CA LYS A 161 4.26 -2.75 14.63
C LYS A 161 5.45 -2.06 15.30
N ALA A 162 5.29 -1.65 16.55
CA ALA A 162 6.36 -1.00 17.29
C ALA A 162 7.67 -1.81 17.33
N THR A 163 7.57 -3.15 17.32
CA THR A 163 8.74 -4.04 17.25
C THR A 163 9.49 -3.96 15.93
N ASN A 164 8.78 -3.71 14.81
CA ASN A 164 9.39 -3.61 13.48
C ASN A 164 10.14 -2.30 13.27
N ILE A 165 9.79 -1.26 14.02
CA ILE A 165 10.35 0.10 13.90
C ILE A 165 11.01 0.59 15.19
N SER A 166 11.33 -0.32 16.10
CA SER A 166 11.93 0.01 17.41
C SER A 166 13.24 0.77 17.23
N GLY A 167 13.39 1.91 17.90
CA GLY A 167 14.58 2.77 17.83
C GLY A 167 14.62 3.71 16.64
N LEU A 168 13.64 3.65 15.72
CA LEU A 168 13.55 4.56 14.58
C LEU A 168 12.72 5.80 14.91
N GLN A 169 13.10 6.92 14.31
CA GLN A 169 12.33 8.16 14.31
C GLN A 169 11.96 8.50 12.88
N PHE A 170 10.70 8.84 12.64
CA PHE A 170 10.18 9.23 11.33
C PHE A 170 9.94 10.74 11.32
N GLU A 171 10.86 11.47 10.70
CA GLU A 171 10.77 12.92 10.55
C GLU A 171 9.82 13.26 9.38
N SER A 172 9.18 14.44 9.44
CA SER A 172 8.41 15.00 8.32
C SER A 172 9.27 15.07 7.05
N ALA A 173 8.73 14.56 5.94
CA ALA A 173 9.40 14.66 4.65
C ALA A 173 9.65 16.12 4.25
N TYR A 174 8.74 17.04 4.61
CA TYR A 174 8.91 18.47 4.41
C TYR A 174 10.11 19.02 5.20
N ILE A 175 10.28 18.64 6.48
CA ILE A 175 11.40 19.10 7.31
C ILE A 175 12.74 18.62 6.72
N ALA A 176 12.81 17.34 6.35
CA ALA A 176 14.01 16.80 5.71
C ALA A 176 14.30 17.45 4.35
N ALA A 177 13.28 17.64 3.50
CA ALA A 177 13.45 18.34 2.23
C ALA A 177 13.96 19.77 2.42
N LYS A 178 13.40 20.50 3.37
CA LYS A 178 13.83 21.86 3.73
C LYS A 178 15.29 21.92 4.18
N LYS A 179 15.78 20.85 4.84
CA LYS A 179 17.18 20.71 5.26
C LYS A 179 18.10 20.41 4.08
N TYR A 180 17.75 19.41 3.27
CA TYR A 180 18.67 18.83 2.30
C TYR A 180 18.62 19.48 0.92
N VAL A 181 17.50 20.01 0.44
CA VAL A 181 17.39 20.65 -0.89
C VAL A 181 18.40 21.78 -1.08
N PRO A 182 18.57 22.74 -0.13
CA PRO A 182 19.60 23.77 -0.27
C PRO A 182 21.02 23.20 -0.32
N ILE A 183 21.33 22.21 0.50
CA ILE A 183 22.65 21.55 0.54
C ILE A 183 22.97 20.86 -0.80
N ILE A 184 21.97 20.20 -1.39
CA ILE A 184 22.12 19.53 -2.70
C ILE A 184 22.28 20.58 -3.80
N ARG A 185 21.50 21.67 -3.76
CA ARG A 185 21.55 22.75 -4.75
C ARG A 185 22.92 23.44 -4.84
N GLU A 186 23.68 23.48 -3.74
CA GLU A 186 25.06 23.99 -3.74
C GLU A 186 26.04 23.03 -4.45
N GLN A 187 25.71 21.76 -4.60
CA GLN A 187 26.58 20.70 -5.12
C GLN A 187 26.16 20.18 -6.49
N ALA A 188 24.91 20.41 -6.89
CA ALA A 188 24.32 19.85 -8.11
C ALA A 188 23.72 20.91 -9.02
N ASP A 189 23.74 20.61 -10.31
CA ASP A 189 23.09 21.42 -11.34
C ASP A 189 21.56 21.24 -11.31
N ILE A 190 21.10 20.00 -11.07
CA ILE A 190 19.70 19.59 -11.05
C ILE A 190 19.40 18.93 -9.72
N VAL A 191 18.23 19.21 -9.13
CA VAL A 191 17.73 18.60 -7.90
C VAL A 191 16.44 17.84 -8.17
N VAL A 192 16.50 16.54 -7.94
CA VAL A 192 15.34 15.62 -8.04
C VAL A 192 14.96 15.18 -6.64
N VAL A 193 13.72 15.42 -6.25
CA VAL A 193 13.17 14.89 -5.01
C VAL A 193 12.38 13.62 -5.33
N CYS A 194 12.71 12.53 -4.64
CA CYS A 194 12.01 11.26 -4.72
C CYS A 194 11.34 11.04 -3.37
N TYR A 195 10.03 11.11 -3.36
CA TYR A 195 9.23 11.02 -2.15
C TYR A 195 8.27 9.83 -2.23
N HIS A 196 8.52 8.80 -1.43
CA HIS A 196 7.52 7.77 -1.21
C HIS A 196 6.43 8.28 -0.28
N GLY A 197 5.53 9.02 -0.85
CA GLY A 197 4.37 9.70 -0.32
C GLY A 197 3.66 10.41 -1.46
N GLY A 198 2.52 11.01 -1.19
CA GLY A 198 1.70 11.63 -2.22
C GLY A 198 1.28 13.07 -1.88
N PHE A 199 0.19 13.50 -2.47
CA PHE A 199 -0.35 14.84 -2.33
C PHE A 199 -1.49 14.89 -1.32
N GLU A 200 -1.36 15.76 -0.33
CA GLU A 200 -2.34 16.05 0.70
C GLU A 200 -3.42 17.05 0.27
N ARG A 201 -3.27 17.61 -0.95
CA ARG A 201 -4.20 18.57 -1.54
C ARG A 201 -4.62 18.15 -2.94
N ASP A 202 -5.79 18.60 -3.35
CA ASP A 202 -6.24 18.55 -4.72
C ASP A 202 -5.39 19.49 -5.59
N LEU A 203 -4.79 18.97 -6.65
CA LEU A 203 -3.81 19.70 -7.47
C LEU A 203 -4.42 20.82 -8.30
N THR A 204 -5.73 20.79 -8.53
CA THR A 204 -6.45 21.80 -9.31
C THR A 204 -6.92 22.96 -8.42
N THR A 205 -7.44 22.62 -7.24
CA THR A 205 -8.10 23.60 -6.35
C THR A 205 -7.24 24.04 -5.17
N GLY A 206 -6.15 23.31 -4.87
CA GLY A 206 -5.31 23.50 -3.67
C GLY A 206 -6.01 23.16 -2.36
N LYS A 207 -7.25 22.66 -2.40
CA LYS A 207 -7.98 22.30 -1.19
C LYS A 207 -7.46 20.99 -0.58
N PRO A 208 -7.40 20.89 0.76
CA PRO A 208 -7.08 19.62 1.40
C PRO A 208 -8.05 18.52 0.95
N ASN A 209 -7.51 17.38 0.55
CA ASN A 209 -8.26 16.20 0.15
C ASN A 209 -8.05 15.03 1.13
N ASP A 210 -7.24 15.26 2.16
CA ASP A 210 -7.02 14.33 3.26
C ASP A 210 -6.97 15.09 4.60
N ILE A 211 -7.19 14.37 5.70
CA ILE A 211 -6.95 14.92 7.03
C ILE A 211 -5.44 15.01 7.21
N HIS A 212 -4.93 16.21 7.47
CA HIS A 212 -3.50 16.45 7.67
C HIS A 212 -2.96 15.65 8.86
N VAL A 213 -2.42 14.48 8.59
CA VAL A 213 -1.78 13.62 9.58
C VAL A 213 -0.28 13.42 9.30
N GLY A 214 0.27 14.15 8.31
CA GLY A 214 1.65 14.01 7.86
C GLY A 214 1.90 12.74 7.05
N GLU A 215 0.84 12.13 6.49
CA GLU A 215 0.98 10.99 5.60
C GLU A 215 1.49 11.42 4.22
N ASN A 216 0.92 12.49 3.69
CA ASN A 216 1.26 13.06 2.39
C ASN A 216 1.66 14.52 2.58
N GLU A 217 2.79 14.95 2.00
CA GLU A 217 3.35 16.29 2.14
C GLU A 217 3.89 16.87 0.81
N ALA A 218 3.64 16.19 -0.33
CA ALA A 218 4.23 16.56 -1.62
C ALA A 218 3.83 17.96 -2.09
N TYR A 219 2.56 18.34 -1.89
CA TYR A 219 2.10 19.69 -2.25
C TYR A 219 2.82 20.76 -1.43
N HIS A 220 2.90 20.55 -0.12
CA HIS A 220 3.58 21.48 0.79
C HIS A 220 5.10 21.59 0.53
N ILE A 221 5.75 20.46 0.18
CA ILE A 221 7.16 20.45 -0.22
C ILE A 221 7.38 21.36 -1.42
N LEU A 222 6.59 21.20 -2.50
CA LEU A 222 6.75 22.00 -3.71
C LEU A 222 6.34 23.48 -3.51
N GLU A 223 5.30 23.75 -2.71
CA GLU A 223 4.84 25.11 -2.42
C GLU A 223 5.86 25.93 -1.64
N ALA A 224 6.56 25.29 -0.68
CA ALA A 224 7.37 26.00 0.31
C ALA A 224 8.89 25.94 0.08
N ILE A 225 9.39 25.00 -0.73
CA ILE A 225 10.83 24.76 -0.88
C ILE A 225 11.27 25.08 -2.31
N PRO A 226 11.98 26.20 -2.55
CA PRO A 226 12.49 26.54 -3.86
C PRO A 226 13.70 25.66 -4.23
N GLY A 227 13.95 25.52 -5.53
CA GLY A 227 15.14 24.87 -6.04
C GLY A 227 15.01 23.37 -6.27
N ILE A 228 13.80 22.86 -6.37
CA ILE A 228 13.47 21.50 -6.85
C ILE A 228 13.19 21.62 -8.36
N ASP A 229 13.81 20.75 -9.18
CA ASP A 229 13.62 20.74 -10.63
C ASP A 229 12.71 19.60 -11.10
N ALA A 230 12.54 18.53 -10.30
CA ALA A 230 11.64 17.42 -10.59
C ALA A 230 11.20 16.71 -9.32
N LEU A 231 9.97 16.18 -9.32
CA LEU A 231 9.43 15.40 -8.20
C LEU A 231 8.93 14.03 -8.69
N VAL A 232 9.40 12.96 -8.04
CA VAL A 232 8.86 11.61 -8.15
C VAL A 232 8.09 11.30 -6.89
N THR A 233 6.84 10.81 -7.01
CA THR A 233 5.97 10.45 -5.89
C THR A 233 5.49 9.00 -5.97
N GLY A 234 4.86 8.48 -4.89
CA GLY A 234 4.31 7.13 -4.79
C GLY A 234 3.19 7.02 -3.76
N HIS A 235 3.09 5.85 -3.09
CA HIS A 235 2.24 5.60 -1.92
C HIS A 235 0.72 5.63 -2.18
N GLN A 236 0.22 6.60 -2.92
CA GLN A 236 -1.21 6.73 -3.20
C GLN A 236 -1.68 5.84 -4.36
N HIS A 237 -0.78 5.12 -5.05
CA HIS A 237 -1.05 4.26 -6.20
C HIS A 237 -1.75 4.98 -7.37
N ARG A 238 -1.64 6.30 -7.45
CA ARG A 238 -2.23 7.09 -8.53
C ARG A 238 -1.40 6.99 -9.79
N GLN A 239 -2.05 7.08 -10.95
CA GLN A 239 -1.37 7.34 -12.21
C GLN A 239 -1.46 8.84 -12.49
N LEU A 240 -0.33 9.54 -12.32
CA LEU A 240 -0.25 10.99 -12.41
C LEU A 240 1.03 11.39 -13.15
N ALA A 241 0.89 12.26 -14.15
CA ALA A 241 1.96 13.02 -14.77
C ALA A 241 1.45 14.43 -14.99
N THR A 242 2.05 15.42 -14.34
CA THR A 242 1.57 16.79 -14.36
C THR A 242 2.65 17.74 -13.83
N ASP A 243 2.46 19.02 -14.07
CA ASP A 243 3.25 20.07 -13.43
C ASP A 243 2.54 20.59 -12.18
N VAL A 244 3.28 20.72 -11.09
CA VAL A 244 2.82 21.31 -9.83
C VAL A 244 3.77 22.46 -9.49
N PHE A 245 3.27 23.70 -9.45
CA PHE A 245 4.10 24.92 -9.31
C PHE A 245 5.23 25.00 -10.35
N ASP A 246 4.94 24.64 -11.61
CA ASP A 246 5.89 24.59 -12.72
C ASP A 246 7.04 23.57 -12.51
N ILE A 247 6.81 22.53 -11.71
CA ILE A 247 7.75 21.44 -11.45
C ILE A 247 7.14 20.14 -11.99
N PRO A 248 7.81 19.48 -12.97
CA PRO A 248 7.34 18.23 -13.55
C PRO A 248 7.33 17.13 -12.50
N THR A 249 6.20 16.46 -12.39
CA THR A 249 5.91 15.49 -11.33
C THR A 249 5.30 14.22 -11.90
N THR A 250 5.71 13.05 -11.39
CA THR A 250 5.11 11.76 -11.72
C THR A 250 4.74 10.94 -10.48
N GLN A 251 3.68 10.14 -10.64
CA GLN A 251 3.32 9.02 -9.76
C GLN A 251 2.88 7.86 -10.67
N PRO A 252 3.67 6.77 -10.81
CA PRO A 252 3.49 5.80 -11.90
C PRO A 252 2.44 4.71 -11.62
N GLY A 253 1.62 4.87 -10.61
CA GLY A 253 0.67 3.83 -10.20
C GLY A 253 1.33 2.80 -9.29
N PHE A 254 0.93 1.53 -9.43
CA PHE A 254 1.43 0.43 -8.61
C PHE A 254 1.59 -0.85 -9.43
N ARG A 255 2.23 -1.88 -8.86
CA ARG A 255 2.47 -3.19 -9.52
C ARG A 255 3.22 -3.11 -10.85
N GLY A 256 3.91 -1.99 -11.14
CA GLY A 256 4.61 -1.82 -12.42
C GLY A 256 3.68 -1.63 -13.61
N GLN A 257 2.52 -0.99 -13.45
CA GLN A 257 1.55 -0.67 -14.51
C GLN A 257 2.09 0.32 -15.52
N ALA A 258 2.90 1.27 -15.04
CA ALA A 258 3.51 2.30 -15.86
C ALA A 258 4.87 2.71 -15.30
N ILE A 259 5.64 3.40 -16.13
CA ILE A 259 6.89 4.06 -15.77
C ILE A 259 6.64 5.57 -15.76
N GLY A 260 6.99 6.23 -14.66
CA GLY A 260 7.04 7.69 -14.63
C GLY A 260 8.24 8.17 -15.42
N LYS A 261 8.03 9.09 -16.36
CA LYS A 261 9.09 9.69 -17.17
C LYS A 261 9.00 11.21 -17.06
N ILE A 262 10.07 11.80 -16.57
CA ILE A 262 10.26 13.26 -16.57
C ILE A 262 11.40 13.57 -17.51
N THR A 263 11.25 14.61 -18.34
CA THR A 263 12.29 15.12 -19.22
C THR A 263 12.57 16.58 -18.91
N LEU A 264 13.85 16.92 -18.77
CA LEU A 264 14.31 18.29 -18.58
C LEU A 264 15.22 18.68 -19.76
N ASP A 265 14.83 19.69 -20.52
CA ASP A 265 15.69 20.27 -21.56
C ASP A 265 16.67 21.23 -20.90
N LEU A 266 17.95 20.90 -20.98
CA LEU A 266 19.03 21.62 -20.31
C LEU A 266 19.81 22.48 -21.29
N ASP A 267 20.12 23.72 -20.86
CA ASP A 267 21.02 24.63 -21.54
C ASP A 267 21.99 25.26 -20.51
N ARG A 268 22.90 26.11 -20.96
CA ARG A 268 23.78 26.84 -20.07
C ARG A 268 23.53 28.35 -20.23
N ASP A 269 23.40 29.04 -19.10
CA ASP A 269 23.30 30.49 -19.09
C ASP A 269 24.62 31.18 -19.50
N ALA A 270 24.61 32.49 -19.55
CA ALA A 270 25.79 33.30 -19.91
C ALA A 270 26.99 33.08 -18.97
N ASN A 271 26.79 32.54 -17.78
CA ASN A 271 27.85 32.23 -16.80
C ASN A 271 28.30 30.77 -16.88
N GLY A 272 27.71 29.96 -17.79
CA GLY A 272 27.99 28.55 -17.95
C GLY A 272 27.23 27.64 -16.95
N LYS A 273 26.32 28.20 -16.14
CA LYS A 273 25.49 27.44 -15.21
C LYS A 273 24.40 26.69 -15.99
N VAL A 274 24.17 25.41 -15.64
CA VAL A 274 23.08 24.61 -16.19
C VAL A 274 21.73 25.18 -15.74
N ILE A 275 20.84 25.35 -16.70
CA ILE A 275 19.45 25.79 -16.49
C ILE A 275 18.49 24.86 -17.18
N VAL A 276 17.31 24.68 -16.62
CA VAL A 276 16.19 24.00 -17.27
C VAL A 276 15.44 25.03 -18.12
N VAL A 277 15.36 24.79 -19.43
CA VAL A 277 14.70 25.69 -20.38
C VAL A 277 13.32 25.20 -20.81
N ASN A 278 13.07 23.91 -20.63
CA ASN A 278 11.76 23.29 -20.86
C ASN A 278 11.72 21.96 -20.10
N HIS A 279 10.53 21.50 -19.77
CA HIS A 279 10.33 20.24 -19.08
C HIS A 279 9.02 19.56 -19.51
N GLY A 280 8.86 18.31 -19.14
CA GLY A 280 7.63 17.56 -19.32
C GLY A 280 7.60 16.30 -18.48
N SER A 281 6.39 15.85 -18.20
CA SER A 281 6.15 14.59 -17.49
C SER A 281 5.14 13.74 -18.26
N GLU A 282 5.34 12.42 -18.28
CA GLU A 282 4.43 11.47 -18.89
C GLU A 282 4.47 10.13 -18.14
N LEU A 283 3.44 9.30 -18.35
CA LEU A 283 3.42 7.91 -17.92
C LEU A 283 3.54 7.02 -19.16
N VAL A 284 4.55 6.14 -19.15
CA VAL A 284 4.74 5.14 -20.19
C VAL A 284 4.12 3.83 -19.72
N SER A 285 3.03 3.40 -20.36
CA SER A 285 2.31 2.18 -19.99
C SER A 285 3.16 0.93 -20.20
N ALA A 286 3.13 0.01 -19.24
CA ALA A 286 3.76 -1.30 -19.35
C ALA A 286 2.79 -2.41 -19.80
N ALA A 287 1.50 -2.10 -20.00
CA ALA A 287 0.43 -3.08 -20.17
C ALA A 287 0.67 -4.07 -21.33
N GLU A 288 1.16 -3.58 -22.47
CA GLU A 288 1.38 -4.39 -23.68
C GLU A 288 2.86 -4.74 -23.89
N ALA A 289 3.76 -4.34 -22.98
CA ALA A 289 5.18 -4.63 -23.13
C ALA A 289 5.45 -6.14 -22.98
N PRO A 290 6.38 -6.72 -23.74
CA PRO A 290 6.83 -8.10 -23.51
C PRO A 290 7.53 -8.20 -22.16
N LEU A 291 7.63 -9.42 -21.65
CA LEU A 291 8.32 -9.68 -20.38
C LEU A 291 9.84 -9.65 -20.58
N ASP A 292 10.57 -8.98 -19.73
CA ASP A 292 12.04 -8.92 -19.78
C ASP A 292 12.66 -10.29 -19.46
N GLU A 293 13.52 -10.78 -20.36
CA GLU A 293 14.11 -12.12 -20.25
C GLU A 293 15.06 -12.27 -19.05
N LYS A 294 15.76 -11.21 -18.64
CA LYS A 294 16.68 -11.25 -17.50
C LYS A 294 15.91 -11.37 -16.20
N VAL A 295 14.83 -10.57 -16.07
CA VAL A 295 13.90 -10.63 -14.93
C VAL A 295 13.24 -12.00 -14.85
N LEU A 296 12.73 -12.54 -15.97
CA LEU A 296 12.15 -13.88 -16.01
C LEU A 296 13.14 -14.96 -15.62
N LYS A 297 14.37 -14.92 -16.14
CA LYS A 297 15.40 -15.90 -15.80
C LYS A 297 15.74 -15.90 -14.31
N ALA A 298 15.73 -14.73 -13.68
CA ALA A 298 15.98 -14.59 -12.25
C ALA A 298 14.80 -15.05 -11.38
N ALA A 299 13.56 -14.99 -11.92
CA ALA A 299 12.34 -15.17 -11.15
C ALA A 299 11.61 -16.51 -11.34
N ASN A 300 11.80 -17.20 -12.50
CA ASN A 300 10.97 -18.36 -12.86
C ASN A 300 11.03 -19.50 -11.84
N GLY A 301 12.20 -19.88 -11.34
CA GLY A 301 12.32 -20.94 -10.33
C GLY A 301 11.55 -20.61 -9.04
N LEU A 302 11.70 -19.38 -8.56
CA LEU A 302 10.97 -18.91 -7.39
C LEU A 302 9.44 -18.86 -7.66
N ASN A 303 9.02 -18.44 -8.85
CA ASN A 303 7.60 -18.40 -9.21
C ASN A 303 6.96 -19.79 -9.24
N ASP A 304 7.70 -20.80 -9.69
CA ASP A 304 7.22 -22.20 -9.68
C ASP A 304 7.05 -22.71 -8.25
N GLU A 305 8.00 -22.43 -7.35
CA GLU A 305 7.89 -22.76 -5.92
C GLU A 305 6.68 -22.08 -5.28
N VAL A 306 6.50 -20.78 -5.53
CA VAL A 306 5.34 -19.99 -5.06
C VAL A 306 4.04 -20.58 -5.62
N GLY A 307 4.02 -20.96 -6.89
CA GLY A 307 2.86 -21.60 -7.51
C GLY A 307 2.48 -22.90 -6.82
N HIS A 308 3.43 -23.77 -6.52
CA HIS A 308 3.22 -25.01 -5.79
C HIS A 308 2.69 -24.76 -4.37
N TRP A 309 3.29 -23.81 -3.64
CA TRP A 309 2.83 -23.44 -2.31
C TRP A 309 1.41 -22.87 -2.31
N LEU A 310 1.09 -21.99 -3.26
CA LEU A 310 -0.24 -21.40 -3.39
C LEU A 310 -1.33 -22.43 -3.69
N ASP A 311 -1.01 -23.49 -4.44
CA ASP A 311 -1.97 -24.51 -4.89
C ASP A 311 -2.14 -25.67 -3.88
N GLN A 312 -1.45 -25.61 -2.71
CA GLN A 312 -1.62 -26.61 -1.66
C GLN A 312 -3.04 -26.54 -1.06
N PRO A 313 -3.79 -27.66 -1.03
CA PRO A 313 -5.09 -27.71 -0.39
C PRO A 313 -4.93 -27.69 1.14
N LEU A 314 -5.71 -26.85 1.80
CA LEU A 314 -5.71 -26.64 3.25
C LEU A 314 -7.02 -27.13 3.90
N GLY A 315 -8.14 -27.12 3.16
CA GLY A 315 -9.43 -27.50 3.70
C GLY A 315 -10.49 -27.65 2.62
N HIS A 316 -11.68 -28.05 3.03
CA HIS A 316 -12.84 -28.27 2.17
C HIS A 316 -14.05 -27.46 2.63
N ILE A 317 -14.92 -27.09 1.69
CA ILE A 317 -16.13 -26.32 1.94
C ILE A 317 -17.36 -27.22 1.66
N LYS A 318 -18.31 -27.21 2.60
CA LYS A 318 -19.68 -27.66 2.36
C LYS A 318 -20.53 -26.44 2.03
N GLY A 319 -20.96 -26.31 0.79
CA GLY A 319 -21.67 -25.15 0.27
C GLY A 319 -20.78 -24.30 -0.65
N ASP A 320 -21.07 -23.00 -0.75
CA ASP A 320 -20.38 -22.04 -1.61
C ASP A 320 -19.96 -20.79 -0.81
N MET A 321 -18.67 -20.48 -0.80
CA MET A 321 -18.10 -19.27 -0.22
C MET A 321 -17.66 -18.25 -1.27
N THR A 322 -17.94 -18.51 -2.56
CA THR A 322 -17.57 -17.59 -3.62
C THR A 322 -18.58 -16.46 -3.79
N PHE A 323 -18.12 -15.35 -4.33
CA PHE A 323 -18.96 -14.25 -4.76
C PHE A 323 -18.34 -13.60 -6.02
N THR A 324 -19.21 -13.02 -6.87
CA THR A 324 -18.79 -12.39 -8.13
C THR A 324 -18.72 -10.88 -8.04
N ASP A 325 -19.54 -10.28 -7.17
CA ASP A 325 -19.63 -8.83 -6.98
C ASP A 325 -19.14 -8.42 -5.58
N PRO A 326 -17.94 -7.83 -5.48
CA PRO A 326 -17.39 -7.33 -4.22
C PRO A 326 -18.22 -6.21 -3.59
N PHE A 327 -18.97 -5.41 -4.38
CA PHE A 327 -19.83 -4.38 -3.84
C PHE A 327 -21.07 -4.99 -3.16
N ALA A 328 -21.70 -5.96 -3.82
CA ALA A 328 -22.81 -6.72 -3.21
C ALA A 328 -22.38 -7.43 -1.93
N ALA A 329 -21.15 -7.99 -1.89
CA ALA A 329 -20.58 -8.65 -0.71
C ALA A 329 -20.32 -7.66 0.47
N ARG A 330 -20.31 -6.35 0.23
CA ARG A 330 -20.24 -5.30 1.26
C ARG A 330 -21.61 -4.82 1.71
N ILE A 331 -22.65 -5.04 0.93
CA ILE A 331 -24.03 -4.65 1.25
C ILE A 331 -24.72 -5.72 2.09
N ASP A 332 -24.47 -6.97 1.76
CA ASP A 332 -25.12 -8.14 2.36
C ASP A 332 -24.06 -9.20 2.66
N GLU A 333 -24.09 -9.71 3.89
CA GLU A 333 -23.08 -10.63 4.37
C GLU A 333 -22.94 -11.88 3.49
N THR A 334 -21.68 -12.30 3.31
CA THR A 334 -21.32 -13.52 2.58
C THR A 334 -20.76 -14.59 3.51
N PRO A 335 -20.87 -15.90 3.16
CA PRO A 335 -20.25 -16.97 3.94
C PRO A 335 -18.72 -16.80 4.10
N TYR A 336 -18.06 -16.18 3.13
CA TYR A 336 -16.63 -15.86 3.23
C TYR A 336 -16.35 -14.85 4.37
N ILE A 337 -17.10 -13.76 4.44
CA ILE A 337 -16.92 -12.73 5.47
C ILE A 337 -17.22 -13.30 6.86
N GLU A 338 -18.33 -14.03 7.00
CA GLU A 338 -18.68 -14.70 8.27
C GLU A 338 -17.57 -15.69 8.70
N PHE A 339 -17.00 -16.47 7.77
CA PHE A 339 -15.91 -17.38 8.07
C PHE A 339 -14.68 -16.64 8.61
N ILE A 340 -14.22 -15.57 7.94
CA ILE A 340 -13.09 -14.78 8.41
C ILE A 340 -13.33 -14.23 9.81
N GLN A 341 -14.52 -13.71 10.07
CA GLN A 341 -14.92 -13.17 11.37
C GLN A 341 -14.93 -14.22 12.46
N LYS A 342 -15.48 -15.41 12.18
CA LYS A 342 -15.46 -16.56 13.10
C LYS A 342 -14.03 -17.00 13.44
N VAL A 343 -13.14 -17.04 12.47
CA VAL A 343 -11.72 -17.34 12.71
C VAL A 343 -11.10 -16.28 13.63
N GLN A 344 -11.34 -15.00 13.39
CA GLN A 344 -10.85 -13.92 14.25
C GLN A 344 -11.36 -14.05 15.69
N MET A 345 -12.67 -14.28 15.87
CA MET A 345 -13.30 -14.43 17.18
C MET A 345 -12.74 -15.65 17.93
N ALA A 346 -12.63 -16.80 17.25
CA ALA A 346 -12.10 -18.02 17.83
C ALA A 346 -10.64 -17.86 18.28
N THR A 347 -9.80 -17.29 17.41
CA THR A 347 -8.36 -17.10 17.68
C THR A 347 -8.12 -16.15 18.86
N MET A 348 -8.88 -15.06 18.96
CA MET A 348 -8.66 -14.03 19.98
C MET A 348 -9.55 -14.19 21.22
N GLY A 349 -10.50 -15.12 21.22
CA GLY A 349 -11.49 -15.28 22.29
C GLY A 349 -12.37 -14.03 22.44
N ALA A 350 -12.75 -13.43 21.31
CA ALA A 350 -13.48 -12.16 21.27
C ALA A 350 -15.01 -12.38 21.28
N ASP A 351 -15.74 -11.37 21.76
CA ASP A 351 -17.20 -11.35 21.78
C ASP A 351 -17.77 -10.93 20.41
N ILE A 352 -17.04 -10.05 19.73
CA ILE A 352 -17.36 -9.52 18.40
C ILE A 352 -16.08 -9.42 17.54
N SER A 353 -16.25 -9.27 16.25
CA SER A 353 -15.11 -9.10 15.34
C SER A 353 -15.42 -8.06 14.26
N ALA A 354 -14.38 -7.49 13.68
CA ALA A 354 -14.50 -6.58 12.54
C ALA A 354 -13.46 -6.92 11.47
N THR A 355 -13.90 -6.97 10.21
CA THR A 355 -13.02 -7.18 9.06
C THR A 355 -13.53 -6.43 7.82
N ALA A 356 -12.62 -6.12 6.91
CA ALA A 356 -12.95 -5.53 5.62
C ALA A 356 -12.79 -6.56 4.49
N LEU A 357 -13.51 -6.35 3.39
CA LEU A 357 -13.14 -6.91 2.09
C LEU A 357 -12.09 -5.96 1.47
N PHE A 358 -10.80 -6.34 1.59
CA PHE A 358 -9.66 -5.43 1.42
C PHE A 358 -9.46 -4.92 0.00
N ASN A 359 -9.94 -5.65 -1.01
CA ASN A 359 -9.83 -5.25 -2.42
C ASN A 359 -11.05 -5.69 -3.23
N ASP A 360 -11.12 -5.24 -4.49
CA ASP A 360 -12.19 -5.60 -5.41
C ASP A 360 -11.83 -6.82 -6.31
N GLU A 361 -10.65 -7.42 -6.09
CA GLU A 361 -10.19 -8.64 -6.77
C GLU A 361 -10.58 -9.91 -6.03
N ALA A 362 -10.91 -9.82 -4.74
CA ALA A 362 -11.37 -10.93 -3.90
C ALA A 362 -12.61 -11.61 -4.49
N ARG A 363 -12.67 -12.92 -4.36
CA ARG A 363 -13.78 -13.75 -4.88
C ARG A 363 -14.30 -14.78 -3.89
N GLY A 364 -13.82 -14.71 -2.62
CA GLY A 364 -14.10 -15.73 -1.61
C GLY A 364 -13.23 -16.97 -1.79
N PHE A 365 -13.61 -18.07 -1.17
CA PHE A 365 -12.85 -19.31 -1.20
C PHE A 365 -13.52 -20.35 -2.10
N GLU A 366 -12.71 -20.96 -2.97
CA GLU A 366 -13.11 -22.12 -3.80
C GLU A 366 -12.85 -23.42 -3.03
N ASN A 367 -13.46 -24.51 -3.47
CA ASN A 367 -13.29 -25.84 -2.88
C ASN A 367 -12.40 -26.73 -3.78
N PRO A 368 -11.27 -27.27 -3.30
CA PRO A 368 -10.72 -27.12 -1.96
C PRO A 368 -10.19 -25.72 -1.69
N ILE A 369 -10.19 -25.31 -0.42
CA ILE A 369 -9.51 -24.07 -0.01
C ILE A 369 -8.02 -24.28 -0.14
N THR A 370 -7.36 -23.35 -0.80
CA THR A 370 -5.89 -23.36 -1.00
C THR A 370 -5.25 -22.12 -0.39
N MET A 371 -3.93 -22.13 -0.25
CA MET A 371 -3.20 -20.95 0.16
C MET A 371 -3.40 -19.78 -0.81
N ARG A 372 -3.64 -20.06 -2.10
CA ARG A 372 -4.01 -19.07 -3.12
C ARG A 372 -5.29 -18.31 -2.74
N ASN A 373 -6.33 -19.02 -2.33
CA ASN A 373 -7.57 -18.38 -1.88
C ASN A 373 -7.31 -17.45 -0.70
N ILE A 374 -6.51 -17.88 0.28
CA ILE A 374 -6.19 -17.06 1.47
C ILE A 374 -5.45 -15.81 1.04
N MET A 375 -4.32 -15.95 0.35
CA MET A 375 -3.43 -14.84 0.00
C MET A 375 -4.06 -13.81 -0.95
N THR A 376 -5.02 -14.22 -1.80
CA THR A 376 -5.65 -13.32 -2.75
C THR A 376 -6.90 -12.63 -2.20
N ASN A 377 -7.50 -13.17 -1.15
CA ASN A 377 -8.66 -12.56 -0.48
C ASN A 377 -8.24 -11.76 0.77
N TYR A 378 -7.22 -12.22 1.52
CA TYR A 378 -6.66 -11.50 2.66
C TYR A 378 -5.24 -11.04 2.36
N VAL A 379 -5.12 -9.89 1.71
CA VAL A 379 -3.88 -9.43 1.04
C VAL A 379 -2.86 -8.76 1.97
N TYR A 380 -3.23 -8.39 3.20
CA TYR A 380 -2.32 -7.69 4.12
C TYR A 380 -1.71 -8.66 5.14
N PRO A 381 -0.40 -8.56 5.44
CA PRO A 381 0.28 -9.43 6.40
C PRO A 381 0.04 -9.02 7.86
N ASN A 382 -1.09 -8.40 8.15
CA ASN A 382 -1.45 -7.95 9.49
C ASN A 382 -1.87 -9.13 10.36
N GLY A 383 -1.43 -9.13 11.63
CA GLY A 383 -2.00 -9.96 12.66
C GLY A 383 -3.29 -9.38 13.23
N LEU A 384 -3.79 -10.01 14.29
CA LEU A 384 -4.99 -9.60 15.01
C LEU A 384 -4.62 -8.92 16.33
N SER A 385 -5.47 -7.99 16.75
CA SER A 385 -5.47 -7.41 18.08
C SER A 385 -6.84 -7.60 18.74
N LEU A 386 -6.82 -7.91 20.04
CA LEU A 386 -8.01 -7.95 20.91
C LEU A 386 -8.08 -6.65 21.69
N LEU A 387 -9.17 -5.92 21.56
CA LEU A 387 -9.41 -4.66 22.28
C LEU A 387 -10.58 -4.81 23.26
N ASN A 388 -10.48 -4.11 24.40
CA ASN A 388 -11.63 -3.82 25.23
C ASN A 388 -12.25 -2.49 24.77
N ILE A 389 -13.53 -2.53 24.41
CA ILE A 389 -14.28 -1.36 23.94
C ILE A 389 -15.56 -1.19 24.74
N THR A 390 -16.22 -0.04 24.57
CA THR A 390 -17.56 0.21 25.09
C THR A 390 -18.60 0.12 23.99
N GLY A 391 -19.89 0.04 24.36
CA GLY A 391 -20.98 0.14 23.39
C GLY A 391 -20.98 1.46 22.63
N ALA A 392 -20.60 2.56 23.28
CA ALA A 392 -20.42 3.87 22.62
C ALA A 392 -19.29 3.82 21.58
N ASP A 393 -18.16 3.14 21.88
CA ASP A 393 -17.08 2.93 20.90
C ASP A 393 -17.58 2.16 19.67
N LEU A 394 -18.34 1.07 19.90
CA LEU A 394 -18.88 0.26 18.81
C LEU A 394 -19.87 1.04 17.95
N LYS A 395 -20.82 1.78 18.56
CA LYS A 395 -21.74 2.67 17.82
C LYS A 395 -20.98 3.67 16.99
N GLY A 396 -19.95 4.31 17.54
CA GLY A 396 -19.08 5.24 16.85
C GLY A 396 -18.35 4.59 15.66
N ALA A 397 -17.83 3.39 15.83
CA ALA A 397 -17.12 2.65 14.78
C ALA A 397 -18.06 2.26 13.61
N LEU A 398 -19.27 1.81 13.92
CA LEU A 398 -20.28 1.50 12.92
C LEU A 398 -20.71 2.76 12.13
N GLU A 399 -20.82 3.91 12.77
CA GLU A 399 -21.11 5.18 12.07
C GLU A 399 -19.93 5.65 11.18
N VAL A 400 -18.68 5.37 11.57
CA VAL A 400 -17.52 5.61 10.68
C VAL A 400 -17.58 4.69 9.47
N THR A 401 -17.80 3.39 9.67
CA THR A 401 -17.98 2.40 8.61
C THR A 401 -19.07 2.79 7.62
N ALA A 402 -20.23 3.26 8.13
CA ALA A 402 -21.37 3.66 7.30
C ALA A 402 -21.08 4.83 6.33
N ARG A 403 -19.99 5.57 6.53
CA ARG A 403 -19.55 6.65 5.61
C ARG A 403 -19.09 6.12 4.26
N TYR A 404 -18.75 4.83 4.16
CA TYR A 404 -18.35 4.18 2.91
C TYR A 404 -19.44 4.28 1.83
N PHE A 405 -20.69 4.29 2.23
CA PHE A 405 -21.83 4.38 1.32
C PHE A 405 -22.32 5.81 1.12
N SER A 406 -22.84 6.05 -0.07
CA SER A 406 -23.63 7.21 -0.45
C SER A 406 -24.84 6.74 -1.25
N SER A 407 -25.73 7.64 -1.62
CA SER A 407 -26.83 7.33 -2.51
C SER A 407 -26.90 8.30 -3.67
N GLN A 408 -27.29 7.81 -4.83
CA GLN A 408 -27.58 8.59 -6.02
C GLN A 408 -28.88 8.06 -6.63
N ASP A 409 -29.86 8.92 -6.82
CA ASP A 409 -31.18 8.59 -7.37
C ASP A 409 -31.89 7.42 -6.64
N GLY A 410 -31.63 7.29 -5.32
CA GLY A 410 -32.18 6.22 -4.49
C GLY A 410 -31.40 4.90 -4.51
N GLU A 411 -30.38 4.79 -5.35
CA GLU A 411 -29.48 3.63 -5.39
C GLU A 411 -28.28 3.83 -4.45
N ILE A 412 -27.83 2.75 -3.82
CA ILE A 412 -26.66 2.76 -2.95
C ILE A 412 -25.40 2.69 -3.83
N ILE A 413 -24.49 3.61 -3.59
CA ILE A 413 -23.18 3.68 -4.27
C ILE A 413 -22.05 3.78 -3.25
N VAL A 414 -20.81 3.52 -3.69
CA VAL A 414 -19.63 3.86 -2.90
C VAL A 414 -19.50 5.38 -2.82
N ASN A 415 -19.28 5.92 -1.64
CA ASN A 415 -18.99 7.33 -1.46
C ASN A 415 -17.72 7.73 -2.24
N PRO A 416 -17.78 8.73 -3.14
CA PRO A 416 -16.65 9.14 -3.95
C PRO A 416 -15.36 9.43 -3.18
N ALA A 417 -15.46 9.86 -1.93
CA ALA A 417 -14.30 10.08 -1.05
C ALA A 417 -13.51 8.79 -0.73
N PHE A 418 -14.12 7.61 -0.88
CA PHE A 418 -13.45 6.32 -0.74
C PHE A 418 -12.87 5.79 -2.05
N ILE A 419 -13.11 6.49 -3.16
CA ILE A 419 -12.58 6.14 -4.50
C ILE A 419 -11.45 7.08 -4.89
N HIS A 420 -11.58 8.36 -4.55
CA HIS A 420 -10.65 9.41 -4.93
C HIS A 420 -10.06 10.11 -3.69
N PRO A 421 -8.79 10.50 -3.71
CA PRO A 421 -7.77 10.29 -4.77
C PRO A 421 -7.22 8.86 -4.82
N LYS A 422 -7.47 8.03 -3.78
CA LYS A 422 -7.04 6.63 -3.64
C LYS A 422 -8.24 5.77 -3.24
N ARG A 423 -8.35 4.56 -3.81
CA ARG A 423 -9.37 3.59 -3.38
C ARG A 423 -9.08 3.12 -1.96
N ARG A 424 -10.09 3.21 -1.06
CA ARG A 424 -9.99 2.92 0.38
C ARG A 424 -11.05 1.93 0.86
N GLN A 425 -11.40 0.94 0.05
CA GLN A 425 -12.38 -0.09 0.41
C GLN A 425 -11.96 -0.89 1.66
N TYR A 426 -10.67 -0.96 1.97
CA TYR A 426 -10.14 -1.53 3.20
C TYR A 426 -10.51 -0.73 4.48
N ASN A 427 -11.15 0.43 4.34
CA ASN A 427 -11.66 1.23 5.45
C ASN A 427 -13.16 1.02 5.70
N TYR A 428 -13.79 0.05 5.02
CA TYR A 428 -15.13 -0.39 5.31
C TYR A 428 -15.10 -1.72 6.06
N ASP A 429 -15.32 -1.67 7.37
CA ASP A 429 -15.37 -2.87 8.21
C ASP A 429 -16.80 -3.39 8.32
N MET A 430 -16.98 -4.70 8.20
CA MET A 430 -18.17 -5.45 8.52
C MET A 430 -17.99 -6.10 9.89
N TYR A 431 -19.04 -6.19 10.69
CA TYR A 431 -18.97 -6.65 12.08
C TYR A 431 -19.75 -7.94 12.26
N GLU A 432 -19.23 -8.85 13.09
CA GLU A 432 -19.85 -10.11 13.49
C GLU A 432 -20.02 -10.15 15.01
N GLY A 433 -21.00 -10.93 15.48
CA GLY A 433 -21.37 -11.03 16.90
C GLY A 433 -22.37 -9.97 17.36
N VAL A 434 -22.81 -9.08 16.45
CA VAL A 434 -23.85 -8.06 16.68
C VAL A 434 -24.76 -7.98 15.46
N ASP A 435 -26.04 -7.67 15.66
CA ASP A 435 -26.98 -7.41 14.57
C ASP A 435 -27.12 -5.90 14.36
N TYR A 436 -27.12 -5.45 13.11
CA TYR A 436 -27.28 -4.02 12.79
C TYR A 436 -27.76 -3.79 11.36
N ARG A 437 -28.32 -2.60 11.10
CA ARG A 437 -28.71 -2.14 9.78
C ARG A 437 -28.06 -0.77 9.50
N ILE A 438 -27.53 -0.60 8.31
CA ILE A 438 -27.03 0.70 7.82
C ILE A 438 -28.09 1.30 6.90
N ASN A 439 -28.69 2.42 7.28
CA ASN A 439 -29.65 3.15 6.44
C ASN A 439 -28.97 4.36 5.78
N VAL A 440 -28.62 4.24 4.51
CA VAL A 440 -27.88 5.24 3.74
C VAL A 440 -28.71 6.53 3.49
N ALA A 441 -30.03 6.46 3.58
CA ALA A 441 -30.90 7.63 3.45
C ALA A 441 -30.78 8.61 4.64
N LYS A 442 -30.30 8.12 5.79
CA LYS A 442 -30.11 8.94 6.98
C LYS A 442 -28.83 9.78 6.93
N PRO A 443 -28.81 10.90 7.66
CA PRO A 443 -27.60 11.71 7.80
C PRO A 443 -26.41 10.92 8.36
N MET A 444 -25.19 11.30 7.97
CA MET A 444 -23.96 10.76 8.56
C MET A 444 -23.98 10.91 10.09
N GLY A 445 -23.62 9.85 10.81
CA GLY A 445 -23.67 9.80 12.28
C GLY A 445 -25.03 9.37 12.86
N GLN A 446 -26.01 9.02 12.00
CA GLN A 446 -27.34 8.55 12.38
C GLN A 446 -27.82 7.39 11.49
N ARG A 447 -26.89 6.69 10.85
CA ARG A 447 -27.19 5.64 9.86
C ARG A 447 -27.38 4.26 10.44
N ILE A 448 -26.91 4.04 11.68
CA ILE A 448 -27.00 2.74 12.34
C ILE A 448 -28.35 2.58 13.01
N GLU A 449 -29.04 1.52 12.64
CA GLU A 449 -30.34 1.12 13.18
C GLU A 449 -30.29 -0.29 13.74
N ASN A 450 -31.15 -0.60 14.70
CA ASN A 450 -31.38 -1.93 15.26
C ASN A 450 -30.10 -2.63 15.77
N LEU A 451 -29.15 -1.86 16.35
CA LEU A 451 -27.94 -2.40 16.89
C LEU A 451 -28.21 -3.20 18.15
N THR A 452 -27.98 -4.52 18.08
CA THR A 452 -28.20 -5.44 19.20
C THR A 452 -27.00 -6.39 19.40
N TYR A 453 -26.83 -6.84 20.65
CA TYR A 453 -25.94 -7.91 21.06
C TYR A 453 -26.74 -9.00 21.76
N HIS A 454 -26.71 -10.23 21.24
CA HIS A 454 -27.58 -11.32 21.69
C HIS A 454 -29.08 -10.93 21.75
N GLY A 455 -29.54 -10.16 20.76
CA GLY A 455 -30.92 -9.72 20.63
C GLY A 455 -31.33 -8.61 21.62
N GLN A 456 -30.40 -8.05 22.39
CA GLN A 456 -30.64 -6.93 23.30
C GLN A 456 -29.97 -5.64 22.78
N PRO A 457 -30.60 -4.46 22.89
CA PRO A 457 -30.00 -3.20 22.58
C PRO A 457 -28.69 -3.01 23.35
N ILE A 458 -27.68 -2.42 22.69
CA ILE A 458 -26.38 -2.17 23.31
C ILE A 458 -26.40 -0.85 24.07
N GLU A 459 -26.06 -0.91 25.37
CA GLU A 459 -25.88 0.27 26.21
C GLU A 459 -24.50 0.90 25.98
N ASP A 460 -24.38 2.22 26.16
CA ASP A 460 -23.15 2.97 25.87
C ASP A 460 -21.95 2.54 26.72
N ASP A 461 -22.17 2.11 27.97
CA ASP A 461 -21.14 1.65 28.91
C ASP A 461 -20.91 0.13 28.87
N GLN A 462 -21.68 -0.61 28.08
CA GLN A 462 -21.51 -2.06 27.93
C GLN A 462 -20.11 -2.41 27.48
N ARG A 463 -19.45 -3.32 28.20
CA ARG A 463 -18.10 -3.79 27.87
C ARG A 463 -18.14 -4.94 26.90
N LEU A 464 -17.34 -4.83 25.83
CA LEU A 464 -17.23 -5.82 24.78
C LEU A 464 -15.75 -6.01 24.42
N ARG A 465 -15.39 -7.24 24.01
CA ARG A 465 -14.06 -7.54 23.47
C ARG A 465 -14.19 -7.72 21.96
N ILE A 466 -13.41 -6.93 21.20
CA ILE A 466 -13.41 -6.98 19.74
C ILE A 466 -12.09 -7.50 19.20
N ALA A 467 -12.16 -8.44 18.25
CA ALA A 467 -11.02 -8.85 17.43
C ALA A 467 -11.03 -8.08 16.09
N LEU A 468 -9.89 -7.50 15.75
CA LEU A 468 -9.72 -6.78 14.47
C LEU A 468 -8.24 -6.74 14.08
N ASN A 469 -7.94 -6.35 12.84
CA ASN A 469 -6.56 -6.27 12.38
C ASN A 469 -5.78 -5.16 13.09
N GLN A 470 -4.46 -5.34 13.19
CA GLN A 470 -3.57 -4.42 13.92
C GLN A 470 -3.62 -2.98 13.41
N TYR A 471 -3.75 -2.77 12.09
CA TYR A 471 -3.91 -1.43 11.52
C TYR A 471 -5.15 -0.72 12.07
N ARG A 472 -6.28 -1.43 12.16
CA ARG A 472 -7.52 -0.88 12.72
C ARG A 472 -7.43 -0.66 14.22
N ALA A 473 -6.74 -1.55 14.95
CA ALA A 473 -6.60 -1.51 16.40
C ALA A 473 -5.98 -0.21 16.94
N VAL A 474 -5.16 0.44 16.16
CA VAL A 474 -4.51 1.72 16.50
C VAL A 474 -5.21 2.94 15.88
N GLY A 475 -6.44 2.78 15.39
CA GLY A 475 -7.25 3.87 14.83
C GLY A 475 -7.05 4.12 13.34
N GLY A 476 -6.35 3.23 12.63
CA GLY A 476 -6.15 3.33 11.19
C GLY A 476 -7.47 3.48 10.42
N GLY A 477 -7.49 4.26 9.32
CA GLY A 477 -8.69 4.54 8.55
C GLY A 477 -9.70 5.48 9.23
N HIS A 478 -9.25 6.30 10.17
CA HIS A 478 -10.04 7.30 10.90
C HIS A 478 -11.09 6.71 11.85
N TYR A 479 -10.71 5.68 12.61
CA TYR A 479 -11.50 5.09 13.69
C TYR A 479 -10.96 5.55 15.06
N PRO A 480 -11.25 6.78 15.50
CA PRO A 480 -10.66 7.35 16.71
C PRO A 480 -11.07 6.66 18.02
N MET A 481 -12.09 5.81 17.99
CA MET A 481 -12.52 5.00 19.13
C MET A 481 -11.61 3.79 19.37
N TYR A 482 -10.77 3.42 18.41
CA TYR A 482 -9.76 2.38 18.56
C TYR A 482 -8.39 3.01 18.81
N SER A 483 -7.67 2.53 19.80
CA SER A 483 -6.38 3.09 20.21
C SER A 483 -5.51 2.04 20.90
N ALA A 484 -4.21 2.23 20.89
CA ALA A 484 -3.24 1.27 21.41
C ALA A 484 -3.44 0.94 22.90
N ASP A 485 -3.91 1.89 23.71
CA ASP A 485 -4.19 1.70 25.15
C ASP A 485 -5.36 0.73 25.41
N LYS A 486 -6.24 0.51 24.45
CA LYS A 486 -7.35 -0.45 24.52
C LYS A 486 -6.94 -1.87 24.17
N ILE A 487 -5.77 -2.09 23.56
CA ILE A 487 -5.26 -3.42 23.19
C ILE A 487 -4.98 -4.24 24.46
N ARG A 488 -5.41 -5.51 24.44
CA ARG A 488 -5.23 -6.49 25.52
C ARG A 488 -4.37 -7.66 25.13
N ALA A 489 -4.41 -8.04 23.85
CA ALA A 489 -3.60 -9.11 23.29
C ALA A 489 -3.38 -8.89 21.80
N GLU A 490 -2.32 -9.48 21.27
CA GLU A 490 -2.03 -9.52 19.83
C GLU A 490 -1.68 -10.93 19.41
N SER A 491 -2.04 -11.30 18.17
CA SER A 491 -1.68 -12.60 17.60
C SER A 491 -0.19 -12.69 17.29
N GLN A 492 0.37 -13.90 17.32
CA GLN A 492 1.77 -14.15 16.97
C GLN A 492 1.99 -14.11 15.45
N GLY A 493 1.01 -14.58 14.65
CA GLY A 493 1.09 -14.69 13.20
C GLY A 493 0.25 -13.65 12.45
N ALA A 494 0.47 -13.57 11.14
CA ALA A 494 -0.40 -12.85 10.23
C ALA A 494 -1.73 -13.59 10.05
N MET A 495 -2.78 -12.88 9.64
CA MET A 495 -4.12 -13.48 9.48
C MET A 495 -4.12 -14.62 8.44
N SER A 496 -3.28 -14.55 7.42
CA SER A 496 -3.13 -15.65 6.44
C SER A 496 -2.61 -16.94 7.07
N GLU A 497 -1.68 -16.84 8.02
CA GLU A 497 -1.16 -17.98 8.81
C GLU A 497 -2.25 -18.51 9.75
N ILE A 498 -2.94 -17.60 10.45
CA ILE A 498 -4.04 -17.93 11.36
C ILE A 498 -5.16 -18.70 10.64
N ILE A 499 -5.55 -18.27 9.43
CA ILE A 499 -6.56 -18.97 8.64
C ILE A 499 -6.05 -20.37 8.24
N ALA A 500 -4.78 -20.47 7.82
CA ALA A 500 -4.20 -21.77 7.45
C ALA A 500 -4.15 -22.73 8.64
N ASP A 501 -3.74 -22.27 9.83
CA ASP A 501 -3.71 -23.05 11.06
C ASP A 501 -5.12 -23.47 11.49
N TYR A 502 -6.09 -22.55 11.42
CA TYR A 502 -7.49 -22.87 11.72
C TYR A 502 -8.05 -23.99 10.81
N LEU A 503 -7.68 -23.96 9.51
CA LEU A 503 -8.09 -24.99 8.56
C LEU A 503 -7.41 -26.35 8.80
N GLN A 504 -6.21 -26.38 9.40
CA GLN A 504 -5.59 -27.63 9.83
C GLN A 504 -6.36 -28.29 10.98
N GLU A 505 -6.88 -27.49 11.92
CA GLU A 505 -7.71 -27.97 13.03
C GLU A 505 -9.15 -28.26 12.59
N HIS A 506 -9.65 -27.53 11.59
CA HIS A 506 -10.99 -27.60 11.05
C HIS A 506 -10.98 -27.85 9.54
N PRO A 507 -10.62 -29.07 9.07
CA PRO A 507 -10.40 -29.34 7.65
C PRO A 507 -11.67 -29.30 6.77
N THR A 508 -12.84 -29.16 7.37
CA THR A 508 -14.11 -28.99 6.65
C THR A 508 -14.92 -27.86 7.28
N ILE A 509 -15.27 -26.87 6.46
CA ILE A 509 -16.00 -25.67 6.85
C ILE A 509 -17.39 -25.67 6.19
N ASP A 510 -18.42 -25.35 6.95
CA ASP A 510 -19.75 -25.09 6.41
C ASP A 510 -19.85 -23.63 5.93
N ALA A 511 -20.27 -23.45 4.67
CA ALA A 511 -20.50 -22.12 4.09
C ALA A 511 -21.84 -21.57 4.58
N THR A 512 -21.83 -20.86 5.69
CA THR A 512 -23.01 -20.22 6.29
C THR A 512 -22.83 -18.72 6.36
N ALA A 513 -23.94 -17.98 6.30
CA ALA A 513 -24.01 -16.55 6.63
C ALA A 513 -25.26 -16.34 7.48
N ASN A 514 -25.10 -15.74 8.65
CA ASN A 514 -26.22 -15.52 9.57
C ASN A 514 -27.01 -14.24 9.25
N LYS A 515 -26.47 -13.42 8.30
CA LYS A 515 -27.11 -12.19 7.82
C LYS A 515 -27.33 -11.18 8.94
N ASN A 516 -26.35 -11.04 9.79
CA ASN A 516 -26.39 -10.17 10.98
C ASN A 516 -26.36 -8.67 10.61
N PHE A 517 -26.03 -8.32 9.36
CA PHE A 517 -26.09 -6.93 8.90
C PHE A 517 -26.70 -6.82 7.50
N THR A 518 -27.22 -5.62 7.22
CA THR A 518 -27.65 -5.22 5.87
C THR A 518 -27.50 -3.71 5.67
N VAL A 519 -27.24 -3.31 4.41
CA VAL A 519 -27.18 -1.91 4.00
C VAL A 519 -28.37 -1.61 3.11
N VAL A 520 -29.14 -0.57 3.45
CA VAL A 520 -30.37 -0.20 2.74
C VAL A 520 -30.43 1.29 2.47
N TYR A 521 -31.26 1.67 1.49
CA TYR A 521 -31.72 3.03 1.30
C TYR A 521 -33.20 3.08 1.62
N ASP A 522 -33.54 3.64 2.78
CA ASP A 522 -34.92 3.71 3.26
C ASP A 522 -35.21 5.15 3.75
N PRO A 523 -35.82 5.97 2.91
CA PRO A 523 -36.09 7.38 3.25
C PRO A 523 -37.23 7.56 4.27
N GLY A 524 -38.01 6.50 4.61
CA GLY A 524 -39.15 6.54 5.52
C GLY A 524 -40.47 6.70 4.80
#